data_1b10a35ec37d8f5a935feea9b353a14e
#
_entry.id   1b10a35ec37d8f5a935feea9b353a14e
#
_cell.length_a   1.000
_cell.length_b   1.000
_cell.length_c   1.000
_cell.angle_alpha   90.00
_cell.angle_beta   90.00
_cell.angle_gamma   90.00
#
_symmetry.space_group_name_H-M   'P 1'
#
loop_
_entity.id
_entity.type
_entity.pdbx_description
1 polymer ?
#
loop_
_entity_poly.entity_id
_entity_poly.type
_entity_poly.pdbx_seq_one_letter_code
_entity_poly.pdbx_strand_id
1 'polypeptide(L)'
;MSLPDAAIDGRLLESARRHFLEKGFLNAQLKDICDDADVTTGALYKRYRGKEELFDALVADTLREIEESISQRAGIDLHTVSDQALAGAWANTYDGVMEWFSFCNAHRDGFVLLVRCAAGTRYGNFLHDFCAHMTEIDYQWLVEM
;
A
#
# COMPACT_ATOMS: atom_id res chain seq x y z
N MET A 1 31.43 -16.49 4.66
CA MET A 1 31.08 -15.32 5.47
C MET A 1 29.57 -15.17 5.43
N SER A 2 28.92 -15.15 6.58
CA SER A 2 27.46 -14.94 6.63
C SER A 2 27.17 -13.48 6.27
N LEU A 3 26.21 -13.27 5.33
CA LEU A 3 25.76 -11.92 4.98
C LEU A 3 25.09 -11.26 6.20
N PRO A 4 25.23 -9.94 6.37
CA PRO A 4 24.49 -9.21 7.39
C PRO A 4 22.98 -9.43 7.24
N ASP A 5 22.26 -9.55 8.34
CA ASP A 5 20.79 -9.82 8.33
C ASP A 5 20.00 -8.82 7.48
N ALA A 6 20.32 -7.52 7.57
CA ALA A 6 19.69 -6.49 6.76
C ALA A 6 19.91 -6.67 5.24
N ALA A 7 21.04 -7.21 4.81
CA ALA A 7 21.29 -7.49 3.40
C ALA A 7 20.47 -8.67 2.87
N ILE A 8 20.16 -9.65 3.73
CA ILE A 8 19.30 -10.78 3.38
C ILE A 8 17.86 -10.30 3.24
N ASP A 9 17.36 -9.49 4.18
CA ASP A 9 16.00 -8.94 4.13
C ASP A 9 15.80 -8.09 2.87
N GLY A 10 16.74 -7.22 2.54
CA GLY A 10 16.66 -6.40 1.33
C GLY A 10 16.58 -7.23 0.05
N ARG A 11 17.37 -8.31 -0.07
CA ARG A 11 17.32 -9.21 -1.23
C ARG A 11 16.04 -10.01 -1.31
N LEU A 12 15.54 -10.52 -0.18
CA LEU A 12 14.27 -11.24 -0.11
C LEU A 12 13.10 -10.35 -0.50
N LEU A 13 13.03 -9.13 0.05
CA LEU A 13 11.95 -8.19 -0.25
C LEU A 13 11.99 -7.73 -1.71
N GLU A 14 13.17 -7.46 -2.27
CA GLU A 14 13.31 -7.07 -3.68
C GLU A 14 12.91 -8.21 -4.63
N SER A 15 13.32 -9.43 -4.36
CA SER A 15 12.90 -10.62 -5.13
C SER A 15 11.39 -10.86 -4.99
N ALA A 16 10.84 -10.81 -3.77
CA ALA A 16 9.42 -10.97 -3.52
C ALA A 16 8.60 -9.90 -4.26
N ARG A 17 9.03 -8.63 -4.24
CA ARG A 17 8.39 -7.54 -4.95
C ARG A 17 8.28 -7.84 -6.44
N ARG A 18 9.37 -8.26 -7.10
CA ARG A 18 9.37 -8.61 -8.53
C ARG A 18 8.42 -9.78 -8.83
N HIS A 19 8.49 -10.85 -8.05
CA HIS A 19 7.65 -12.04 -8.25
C HIS A 19 6.16 -11.73 -8.04
N PHE A 20 5.80 -10.93 -7.02
CA PHE A 20 4.41 -10.56 -6.79
C PHE A 20 3.88 -9.59 -7.86
N LEU A 21 4.67 -8.63 -8.32
CA LEU A 21 4.27 -7.74 -9.41
C LEU A 21 4.07 -8.49 -10.74
N GLU A 22 4.90 -9.50 -11.02
CA GLU A 22 4.86 -10.26 -12.26
C GLU A 22 3.75 -11.33 -12.27
N LYS A 23 3.64 -12.12 -11.18
CA LYS A 23 2.80 -13.33 -11.12
C LYS A 23 1.55 -13.15 -10.25
N GLY A 24 1.46 -12.10 -9.44
CA GLY A 24 0.49 -11.95 -8.37
C GLY A 24 0.83 -12.83 -7.16
N PHE A 25 0.19 -12.52 -6.01
CA PHE A 25 0.42 -13.27 -4.77
C PHE A 25 0.14 -14.76 -4.90
N LEU A 26 -0.99 -15.14 -5.50
CA LEU A 26 -1.40 -16.55 -5.58
C LEU A 26 -0.39 -17.41 -6.32
N ASN A 27 0.15 -16.91 -7.43
CA ASN A 27 1.00 -17.69 -8.32
C ASN A 27 2.50 -17.60 -8.00
N ALA A 28 2.92 -16.61 -7.22
CA ALA A 28 4.30 -16.49 -6.78
C ALA A 28 4.67 -17.63 -5.80
N GLN A 29 5.81 -18.27 -6.01
CA GLN A 29 6.30 -19.37 -5.18
C GLN A 29 7.43 -18.89 -4.27
N LEU A 30 7.39 -19.24 -2.98
CA LEU A 30 8.47 -18.90 -2.04
C LEU A 30 9.84 -19.45 -2.46
N LYS A 31 9.84 -20.63 -3.05
CA LYS A 31 11.07 -21.23 -3.55
C LYS A 31 11.73 -20.38 -4.63
N ASP A 32 10.94 -19.91 -5.62
CA ASP A 32 11.45 -19.08 -6.71
C ASP A 32 11.99 -17.74 -6.16
N ILE A 33 11.28 -17.15 -5.18
CA ILE A 33 11.70 -15.92 -4.49
C ILE A 33 13.05 -16.13 -3.77
N CYS A 34 13.20 -17.25 -3.06
CA CYS A 34 14.45 -17.58 -2.37
C CYS A 34 15.60 -17.83 -3.33
N ASP A 35 15.36 -18.61 -4.39
CA ASP A 35 16.35 -18.93 -5.40
C ASP A 35 16.84 -17.66 -6.12
N ASP A 36 15.93 -16.76 -6.49
CA ASP A 36 16.24 -15.46 -7.11
C ASP A 36 16.97 -14.50 -6.18
N ALA A 37 16.67 -14.55 -4.86
CA ALA A 37 17.36 -13.77 -3.85
C ALA A 37 18.72 -14.33 -3.42
N ASP A 38 19.08 -15.52 -3.88
CA ASP A 38 20.23 -16.30 -3.40
C ASP A 38 20.19 -16.47 -1.85
N VAL A 39 19.02 -16.88 -1.35
CA VAL A 39 18.72 -17.08 0.07
C VAL A 39 18.07 -18.45 0.25
N THR A 40 18.47 -19.19 1.27
CA THR A 40 17.83 -20.47 1.58
C THR A 40 16.41 -20.28 2.14
N THR A 41 15.51 -21.22 1.88
CA THR A 41 14.17 -21.21 2.50
C THR A 41 14.21 -21.22 4.03
N GLY A 42 15.21 -21.88 4.62
CA GLY A 42 15.43 -21.84 6.08
C GLY A 42 15.79 -20.44 6.59
N ALA A 43 16.54 -19.66 5.82
CA ALA A 43 16.87 -18.28 6.18
C ALA A 43 15.64 -17.36 6.01
N LEU A 44 14.77 -17.63 5.04
CA LEU A 44 13.49 -16.94 4.90
C LEU A 44 12.61 -17.20 6.13
N TYR A 45 12.39 -18.46 6.51
CA TYR A 45 11.51 -18.81 7.64
C TYR A 45 11.99 -18.36 9.01
N LYS A 46 13.26 -17.98 9.14
CA LYS A 46 13.77 -17.32 10.35
C LYS A 46 13.29 -15.86 10.47
N ARG A 47 12.88 -15.21 9.38
CA ARG A 47 12.52 -13.79 9.27
C ARG A 47 11.03 -13.58 9.04
N TYR A 48 10.45 -14.38 8.18
CA TYR A 48 9.06 -14.28 7.73
C TYR A 48 8.37 -15.63 7.90
N ARG A 49 7.18 -15.65 8.46
CA ARG A 49 6.39 -16.89 8.65
C ARG A 49 5.93 -17.51 7.35
N GLY A 50 6.00 -16.76 6.25
CA GLY A 50 5.59 -17.22 4.93
C GLY A 50 5.39 -16.08 3.94
N LYS A 51 4.73 -16.44 2.85
CA LYS A 51 4.49 -15.57 1.70
C LYS A 51 3.66 -14.32 2.06
N GLU A 52 2.70 -14.48 2.96
CA GLU A 52 1.81 -13.39 3.39
C GLU A 52 2.56 -12.31 4.17
N GLU A 53 3.45 -12.71 5.08
CA GLU A 53 4.26 -11.76 5.86
C GLU A 53 5.27 -11.00 4.98
N LEU A 54 5.79 -11.65 3.93
CA LEU A 54 6.59 -10.96 2.90
C LEU A 54 5.75 -9.93 2.13
N PHE A 55 4.52 -10.26 1.79
CA PHE A 55 3.62 -9.34 1.12
C PHE A 55 3.26 -8.17 2.03
N ASP A 56 2.93 -8.44 3.30
CA ASP A 56 2.66 -7.41 4.30
C ASP A 56 3.82 -6.42 4.43
N ALA A 57 5.05 -6.90 4.50
CA ALA A 57 6.23 -6.06 4.60
C ALA A 57 6.42 -5.14 3.38
N LEU A 58 6.05 -5.61 2.18
CA LEU A 58 6.17 -4.83 0.95
C LEU A 58 5.12 -3.72 0.82
N VAL A 59 3.94 -3.90 1.42
CA VAL A 59 2.85 -2.92 1.32
C VAL A 59 2.71 -2.04 2.56
N ALA A 60 3.44 -2.34 3.65
CA ALA A 60 3.31 -1.67 4.94
C ALA A 60 3.48 -0.15 4.86
N ASP A 61 4.51 0.34 4.18
CA ASP A 61 4.75 1.78 4.04
C ASP A 61 3.66 2.45 3.22
N THR A 62 3.23 1.84 2.12
CA THR A 62 2.13 2.36 1.28
C THR A 62 0.83 2.43 2.07
N LEU A 63 0.50 1.41 2.85
CA LEU A 63 -0.72 1.39 3.69
C LEU A 63 -0.67 2.48 4.75
N ARG A 64 0.46 2.63 5.44
CA ARG A 64 0.63 3.67 6.46
C ARG A 64 0.41 5.08 5.88
N GLU A 65 1.02 5.38 4.75
CA GLU A 65 0.88 6.67 4.08
C GLU A 65 -0.56 6.93 3.57
N ILE A 66 -1.25 5.87 3.11
CA ILE A 66 -2.68 5.96 2.75
C ILE A 66 -3.51 6.27 4.00
N GLU A 67 -3.30 5.56 5.10
CA GLU A 67 -4.01 5.77 6.37
C GLU A 67 -3.78 7.19 6.92
N GLU A 68 -2.54 7.69 6.86
CA GLU A 68 -2.21 9.05 7.26
C GLU A 68 -2.92 10.09 6.38
N SER A 69 -2.95 9.89 5.06
CA SER A 69 -3.66 10.77 4.12
C SER A 69 -5.17 10.79 4.37
N ILE A 70 -5.77 9.62 4.62
CA ILE A 70 -7.20 9.51 4.96
C ILE A 70 -7.50 10.19 6.30
N SER A 71 -6.66 9.97 7.32
CA SER A 71 -6.86 10.55 8.64
C SER A 71 -6.77 12.07 8.63
N GLN A 72 -5.86 12.63 7.85
CA GLN A 72 -5.77 14.08 7.64
C GLN A 72 -7.03 14.63 7.00
N ARG A 73 -7.59 13.94 6.00
CA ARG A 73 -8.82 14.34 5.33
C ARG A 73 -10.04 14.23 6.27
N ALA A 74 -10.17 13.14 7.01
CA ALA A 74 -11.26 12.92 7.96
C ALA A 74 -11.21 13.88 9.16
N GLY A 75 -10.04 14.40 9.52
CA GLY A 75 -9.85 15.35 10.63
C GLY A 75 -10.12 16.81 10.31
N ILE A 76 -10.57 17.14 9.09
CA ILE A 76 -10.92 18.52 8.72
C ILE A 76 -12.24 18.89 9.40
N ASP A 77 -12.20 19.90 10.30
CA ASP A 77 -13.39 20.45 10.96
C ASP A 77 -14.09 21.45 10.03
N LEU A 78 -15.21 21.03 9.48
CA LEU A 78 -16.02 21.81 8.52
C LEU A 78 -16.55 23.12 9.09
N HIS A 79 -16.73 23.22 10.41
CA HIS A 79 -17.23 24.44 11.05
C HIS A 79 -16.16 25.55 11.16
N THR A 80 -14.89 25.20 11.00
CA THR A 80 -13.76 26.13 11.10
C THR A 80 -13.11 26.45 9.75
N VAL A 81 -13.45 25.68 8.71
CA VAL A 81 -12.91 25.83 7.35
C VAL A 81 -13.66 26.92 6.59
N SER A 82 -12.96 27.82 5.90
CA SER A 82 -13.58 28.81 5.03
C SER A 82 -14.24 28.17 3.80
N ASP A 83 -15.30 28.79 3.25
CA ASP A 83 -15.98 28.34 2.04
C ASP A 83 -15.00 28.11 0.88
N GLN A 84 -13.96 28.92 0.79
CA GLN A 84 -12.94 28.79 -0.25
C GLN A 84 -12.04 27.55 -0.03
N ALA A 85 -11.69 27.23 1.20
CA ALA A 85 -10.91 26.03 1.52
C ALA A 85 -11.78 24.78 1.38
N LEU A 86 -13.07 24.86 1.73
CA LEU A 86 -14.04 23.80 1.51
C LEU A 86 -14.23 23.52 0.01
N ALA A 87 -14.44 24.57 -0.78
CA ALA A 87 -14.52 24.44 -2.24
C ALA A 87 -13.23 23.85 -2.85
N GLY A 88 -12.06 24.20 -2.29
CA GLY A 88 -10.77 23.63 -2.68
C GLY A 88 -10.62 22.15 -2.33
N ALA A 89 -11.15 21.72 -1.18
CA ALA A 89 -11.13 20.31 -0.76
C ALA A 89 -12.03 19.41 -1.64
N TRP A 90 -13.13 19.99 -2.15
CA TRP A 90 -14.09 19.29 -3.03
C TRP A 90 -13.82 19.50 -4.52
N ALA A 91 -13.25 20.64 -4.89
CA ALA A 91 -12.85 20.83 -6.27
C ALA A 91 -11.70 19.87 -6.56
N ASN A 92 -11.84 19.06 -7.59
CA ASN A 92 -10.71 18.42 -8.25
C ASN A 92 -9.86 19.52 -8.87
N THR A 93 -9.19 20.32 -8.01
CA THR A 93 -8.26 21.33 -8.48
C THR A 93 -7.11 20.63 -9.16
N TYR A 94 -6.55 21.26 -10.17
CA TYR A 94 -5.37 20.74 -10.87
C TYR A 94 -4.26 20.35 -9.87
N ASP A 95 -4.02 21.17 -8.86
CA ASP A 95 -3.00 20.94 -7.84
C ASP A 95 -3.32 19.71 -6.98
N GLY A 96 -4.56 19.56 -6.49
CA GLY A 96 -4.97 18.39 -5.70
C GLY A 96 -4.91 17.07 -6.49
N VAL A 97 -5.29 17.12 -7.78
CA VAL A 97 -5.15 15.96 -8.68
C VAL A 97 -3.69 15.62 -8.90
N MET A 98 -2.82 16.63 -9.10
CA MET A 98 -1.39 16.42 -9.30
C MET A 98 -0.69 15.91 -8.04
N GLU A 99 -1.07 16.38 -6.86
CA GLU A 99 -0.60 15.85 -5.57
C GLU A 99 -0.96 14.38 -5.41
N TRP A 100 -2.22 14.01 -5.70
CA TRP A 100 -2.66 12.62 -5.66
C TRP A 100 -1.88 11.73 -6.65
N PHE A 101 -1.70 12.16 -7.89
CA PHE A 101 -0.91 11.41 -8.86
C PHE A 101 0.57 11.30 -8.46
N SER A 102 1.14 12.36 -7.88
CA SER A 102 2.51 12.35 -7.37
C SER A 102 2.65 11.35 -6.22
N PHE A 103 1.69 11.32 -5.30
CA PHE A 103 1.62 10.34 -4.23
C PHE A 103 1.52 8.90 -4.77
N CYS A 104 0.58 8.64 -5.69
CA CYS A 104 0.44 7.32 -6.32
C CYS A 104 1.71 6.90 -7.07
N ASN A 105 2.42 7.84 -7.69
CA ASN A 105 3.67 7.53 -8.38
C ASN A 105 4.83 7.25 -7.42
N ALA A 106 4.91 7.96 -6.31
CA ALA A 106 5.91 7.71 -5.27
C ALA A 106 5.75 6.31 -4.64
N HIS A 107 4.50 5.84 -4.48
CA HIS A 107 4.15 4.54 -3.91
C HIS A 107 3.67 3.53 -4.95
N ARG A 108 4.09 3.69 -6.22
CA ARG A 108 3.56 2.96 -7.37
C ARG A 108 3.53 1.44 -7.17
N ASP A 109 4.62 0.84 -6.72
CA ASP A 109 4.73 -0.61 -6.58
C ASP A 109 3.77 -1.12 -5.48
N GLY A 110 3.69 -0.42 -4.34
CA GLY A 110 2.76 -0.74 -3.27
C GLY A 110 1.29 -0.67 -3.72
N PHE A 111 0.91 0.37 -4.48
CA PHE A 111 -0.43 0.46 -5.06
C PHE A 111 -0.71 -0.67 -6.06
N VAL A 112 0.22 -0.99 -6.95
CA VAL A 112 0.05 -2.09 -7.90
C VAL A 112 -0.09 -3.42 -7.18
N LEU A 113 0.71 -3.65 -6.13
CA LEU A 113 0.59 -4.85 -5.29
C LEU A 113 -0.79 -4.94 -4.64
N LEU A 114 -1.28 -3.87 -4.00
CA LEU A 114 -2.57 -3.85 -3.31
C LEU A 114 -3.76 -3.98 -4.26
N VAL A 115 -3.74 -3.30 -5.41
CA VAL A 115 -4.90 -3.23 -6.32
C VAL A 115 -4.96 -4.43 -7.27
N ARG A 116 -3.81 -4.95 -7.72
CA ARG A 116 -3.76 -5.96 -8.78
C ARG A 116 -3.21 -7.32 -8.36
N CYS A 117 -2.39 -7.36 -7.31
CA CYS A 117 -1.62 -8.55 -6.97
C CYS A 117 -2.03 -9.19 -5.64
N ALA A 118 -2.93 -8.57 -4.89
CA ALA A 118 -3.29 -8.95 -3.53
C ALA A 118 -4.32 -10.11 -3.42
N ALA A 119 -4.82 -10.64 -4.54
CA ALA A 119 -5.76 -11.75 -4.52
C ALA A 119 -5.19 -12.93 -3.71
N GLY A 120 -5.96 -13.42 -2.74
CA GLY A 120 -5.53 -14.49 -1.83
C GLY A 120 -4.83 -14.01 -0.55
N THR A 121 -4.61 -12.71 -0.39
CA THR A 121 -4.18 -12.08 0.87
C THR A 121 -5.37 -11.45 1.60
N ARG A 122 -5.14 -10.98 2.83
CA ARG A 122 -6.12 -10.15 3.57
C ARG A 122 -6.47 -8.82 2.86
N TYR A 123 -5.68 -8.40 1.88
CA TYR A 123 -5.91 -7.19 1.08
C TYR A 123 -6.63 -7.46 -0.24
N GLY A 124 -7.16 -8.66 -0.46
CA GLY A 124 -7.79 -9.05 -1.74
C GLY A 124 -8.94 -8.15 -2.19
N ASN A 125 -9.58 -7.45 -1.25
CA ASN A 125 -10.65 -6.47 -1.51
C ASN A 125 -10.20 -5.02 -1.31
N PHE A 126 -8.90 -4.74 -1.23
CA PHE A 126 -8.35 -3.43 -0.87
C PHE A 126 -9.01 -2.26 -1.62
N LEU A 127 -9.15 -2.34 -2.94
CA LEU A 127 -9.72 -1.25 -3.72
C LEU A 127 -11.19 -0.98 -3.35
N HIS A 128 -11.98 -2.04 -3.16
CA HIS A 128 -13.38 -1.92 -2.74
C HIS A 128 -13.49 -1.26 -1.36
N ASP A 129 -12.71 -1.75 -0.40
CA ASP A 129 -12.72 -1.28 0.99
C ASP A 129 -12.23 0.18 1.07
N PHE A 130 -11.20 0.52 0.30
CA PHE A 130 -10.69 1.89 0.18
C PHE A 130 -11.77 2.84 -0.38
N CYS A 131 -12.41 2.47 -1.49
CA CYS A 131 -13.47 3.29 -2.10
C CYS A 131 -14.67 3.43 -1.15
N ALA A 132 -15.08 2.37 -0.47
CA ALA A 132 -16.18 2.41 0.49
C ALA A 132 -15.86 3.36 1.66
N HIS A 133 -14.63 3.29 2.19
CA HIS A 133 -14.19 4.16 3.28
C HIS A 133 -14.13 5.64 2.86
N MET A 134 -13.61 5.93 1.67
CA MET A 134 -13.60 7.30 1.13
C MET A 134 -15.01 7.85 0.91
N THR A 135 -15.92 7.01 0.39
CA THR A 135 -17.33 7.40 0.21
C THR A 135 -18.01 7.72 1.53
N GLU A 136 -17.73 6.96 2.60
CA GLU A 136 -18.27 7.23 3.93
C GLU A 136 -17.78 8.57 4.48
N ILE A 137 -16.50 8.88 4.34
CA ILE A 137 -15.94 10.18 4.76
C ILE A 137 -16.62 11.33 4.00
N ASP A 138 -16.73 11.21 2.68
CA ASP A 138 -17.36 12.22 1.85
C ASP A 138 -18.87 12.39 2.18
N TYR A 139 -19.55 11.28 2.52
CA TYR A 139 -20.96 11.32 2.94
C TYR A 139 -21.13 12.02 4.28
N GLN A 140 -20.27 11.74 5.28
CA GLN A 140 -20.30 12.40 6.58
C GLN A 140 -20.15 13.92 6.43
N TRP A 141 -19.24 14.37 5.57
CA TRP A 141 -19.08 15.79 5.26
C TRP A 141 -20.32 16.43 4.67
N LEU A 142 -21.01 15.72 3.75
CA LEU A 142 -22.25 16.20 3.13
C LEU A 142 -23.40 16.35 4.13
N VAL A 143 -23.46 15.49 5.13
CA VAL A 143 -24.52 15.52 6.16
C VAL A 143 -24.29 16.62 7.20
N GLU A 144 -23.04 16.98 7.48
CA GLU A 144 -22.67 18.02 8.44
C GLU A 144 -22.75 19.44 7.88
N MET A 145 -22.81 19.62 6.56
CA MET A 145 -23.02 20.92 5.89
C MET A 145 -24.49 21.33 5.92
#